data_70615d271ff918b4d01036909a1660c9
#
_entry.id   70615d271ff918b4d01036909a1660c9
#
_cell.length_a   1.000
_cell.length_b   1.000
_cell.length_c   1.000
_cell.angle_alpha   90.00
_cell.angle_beta   90.00
_cell.angle_gamma   90.00
#
_symmetry.space_group_name_H-M   'P 1'
#
loop_
_entity.id
_entity.type
_entity.pdbx_description
1 polymer ?
#
loop_
_entity_poly.entity_id
_entity_poly.type
_entity_poly.pdbx_seq_one_letter_code
_entity_poly.pdbx_strand_id
1 'polypeptide(L)'
;MKYQELMKEVEGVGKLKLSEQENFYRDVLNESSNDLEVVVAATFYLGMAYYYEGNFNKAKEIIEPIILQYQSIPFVRELISAFNLMGVMLYYDGANVSSRYYYEKALQFAMEHEDVGHYCYEYNNFSIMSV
;
A
#
# COMPACT_ATOMS: atom_id res chain seq x y z
N MET A 1 -18.86 1.75 4.68
CA MET A 1 -17.83 2.17 5.66
C MET A 1 -17.09 3.37 5.11
N LYS A 2 -16.83 4.35 5.95
CA LYS A 2 -16.03 5.52 5.59
C LYS A 2 -14.56 5.30 5.92
N TYR A 3 -13.68 6.08 5.28
CA TYR A 3 -12.23 5.95 5.45
C TYR A 3 -11.81 5.99 6.93
N GLN A 4 -12.34 6.94 7.70
CA GLN A 4 -11.98 7.07 9.13
C GLN A 4 -12.43 5.85 9.95
N GLU A 5 -13.56 5.26 9.62
CA GLU A 5 -14.03 4.04 10.27
C GLU A 5 -13.10 2.86 9.95
N LEU A 6 -12.67 2.74 8.70
CA LEU A 6 -11.70 1.71 8.29
C LEU A 6 -10.39 1.86 9.07
N MET A 7 -9.89 3.09 9.21
CA MET A 7 -8.63 3.34 9.93
C MET A 7 -8.69 2.87 11.38
N LYS A 8 -9.85 2.91 12.02
CA LYS A 8 -10.02 2.41 13.39
C LYS A 8 -9.95 0.89 13.49
N GLU A 9 -10.24 0.20 12.41
CA GLU A 9 -10.30 -1.27 12.40
C GLU A 9 -9.00 -1.94 11.95
N VAL A 10 -8.17 -1.24 11.17
CA VAL A 10 -7.00 -1.82 10.49
C VAL A 10 -6.04 -2.51 11.47
N GLU A 11 -5.73 -1.89 12.61
CA GLU A 11 -4.79 -2.47 13.57
C GLU A 11 -5.31 -3.80 14.13
N GLY A 12 -6.57 -3.83 14.55
CA GLY A 12 -7.19 -5.03 15.07
C GLY A 12 -7.28 -6.15 14.02
N VAL A 13 -7.68 -5.78 12.81
CA VAL A 13 -7.77 -6.73 11.69
C VAL A 13 -6.40 -7.34 11.38
N GLY A 14 -5.34 -6.55 11.46
CA GLY A 14 -3.97 -7.02 11.21
C GLY A 14 -3.51 -8.13 12.15
N LYS A 15 -4.19 -8.32 13.28
CA LYS A 15 -3.89 -9.38 14.25
C LYS A 15 -4.63 -10.69 13.97
N LEU A 16 -5.55 -10.68 13.01
CA LEU A 16 -6.33 -11.84 12.63
C LEU A 16 -5.56 -12.74 11.65
N LYS A 17 -6.10 -13.95 11.45
CA LYS A 17 -5.56 -14.85 10.43
C LYS A 17 -5.78 -14.27 9.05
N LEU A 18 -4.94 -14.65 8.08
CA LEU A 18 -5.05 -14.16 6.71
C LEU A 18 -6.45 -14.33 6.13
N SER A 19 -7.07 -15.49 6.31
CA SER A 19 -8.42 -15.74 5.79
C SER A 19 -9.46 -14.77 6.37
N GLU A 20 -9.32 -14.43 7.65
CA GLU A 20 -10.21 -13.48 8.32
C GLU A 20 -9.95 -12.05 7.84
N GLN A 21 -8.69 -11.68 7.66
CA GLN A 21 -8.34 -10.38 7.09
C GLN A 21 -8.89 -10.24 5.67
N GLU A 22 -8.73 -11.26 4.85
CA GLU A 22 -9.25 -11.26 3.49
C GLU A 22 -10.77 -11.09 3.47
N ASN A 23 -11.49 -11.84 4.31
CA ASN A 23 -12.94 -11.72 4.40
C ASN A 23 -13.35 -10.30 4.79
N PHE A 24 -12.66 -9.72 5.78
CA PHE A 24 -12.96 -8.36 6.22
C PHE A 24 -12.78 -7.35 5.08
N TYR A 25 -11.63 -7.37 4.41
CA TYR A 25 -11.35 -6.38 3.36
C TYR A 25 -12.20 -6.61 2.11
N ARG A 26 -12.53 -7.86 1.78
CA ARG A 26 -13.45 -8.15 0.68
C ARG A 26 -14.85 -7.61 0.97
N ASP A 27 -15.33 -7.76 2.20
CA ASP A 27 -16.63 -7.20 2.60
C ASP A 27 -16.62 -5.67 2.52
N VAL A 28 -15.54 -5.03 2.99
CA VAL A 28 -15.37 -3.57 2.89
C VAL A 28 -15.42 -3.13 1.42
N LEU A 29 -14.69 -3.81 0.54
CA LEU A 29 -14.65 -3.50 -0.87
C LEU A 29 -16.01 -3.65 -1.55
N ASN A 30 -16.79 -4.66 -1.16
CA ASN A 30 -18.15 -4.86 -1.70
C ASN A 30 -19.12 -3.80 -1.22
N GLU A 31 -19.06 -3.42 0.06
CA GLU A 31 -19.98 -2.44 0.64
C GLU A 31 -19.66 -1.01 0.26
N SER A 32 -18.39 -0.70 0.01
CA SER A 32 -17.88 0.66 -0.18
C SER A 32 -17.31 0.89 -1.57
N SER A 33 -17.80 0.15 -2.57
CA SER A 33 -17.27 0.20 -3.94
C SER A 33 -17.32 1.58 -4.59
N ASN A 34 -18.20 2.47 -4.11
CA ASN A 34 -18.34 3.84 -4.62
C ASN A 34 -17.45 4.85 -3.88
N ASP A 35 -16.80 4.45 -2.80
CA ASP A 35 -15.89 5.31 -2.02
C ASP A 35 -14.45 4.95 -2.39
N LEU A 36 -13.86 5.71 -3.31
CA LEU A 36 -12.52 5.41 -3.84
C LEU A 36 -11.43 5.47 -2.78
N GLU A 37 -11.55 6.34 -1.77
CA GLU A 37 -10.57 6.40 -0.69
C GLU A 37 -10.55 5.09 0.09
N VAL A 38 -11.73 4.56 0.41
CA VAL A 38 -11.89 3.29 1.11
C VAL A 38 -11.38 2.14 0.24
N VAL A 39 -11.73 2.16 -1.06
CA VAL A 39 -11.29 1.11 -1.99
C VAL A 39 -9.75 1.03 -2.04
N VAL A 40 -9.09 2.17 -2.17
CA VAL A 40 -7.62 2.21 -2.23
C VAL A 40 -7.03 1.69 -0.93
N ALA A 41 -7.50 2.17 0.20
CA ALA A 41 -6.97 1.77 1.51
C ALA A 41 -7.21 0.29 1.78
N ALA A 42 -8.43 -0.21 1.57
CA ALA A 42 -8.75 -1.62 1.81
C ALA A 42 -7.94 -2.55 0.90
N THR A 43 -7.78 -2.17 -0.36
CA THR A 43 -6.96 -2.93 -1.32
C THR A 43 -5.51 -2.98 -0.85
N PHE A 44 -4.97 -1.86 -0.41
CA PHE A 44 -3.59 -1.82 0.11
C PHE A 44 -3.42 -2.76 1.31
N TYR A 45 -4.31 -2.67 2.30
CA TYR A 45 -4.17 -3.50 3.51
C TYR A 45 -4.37 -4.99 3.21
N LEU A 46 -5.19 -5.33 2.24
CA LEU A 46 -5.31 -6.71 1.80
C LEU A 46 -3.99 -7.19 1.18
N GLY A 47 -3.39 -6.38 0.32
CA GLY A 47 -2.07 -6.68 -0.25
C GLY A 47 -1.00 -6.83 0.83
N MET A 48 -1.01 -5.96 1.83
CA MET A 48 -0.08 -6.01 2.97
C MET A 48 -0.24 -7.31 3.76
N ALA A 49 -1.48 -7.80 3.94
CA ALA A 49 -1.73 -9.05 4.62
C ALA A 49 -1.04 -10.22 3.92
N TYR A 50 -1.13 -10.29 2.59
CA TYR A 50 -0.43 -11.30 1.82
C TYR A 50 1.08 -11.15 1.86
N TYR A 51 1.56 -9.91 1.86
CA TYR A 51 3.00 -9.62 2.00
C TYR A 51 3.56 -10.21 3.30
N TYR A 52 2.87 -9.98 4.41
CA TYR A 52 3.31 -10.50 5.71
C TYR A 52 3.27 -12.03 5.79
N GLU A 53 2.44 -12.67 4.99
CA GLU A 53 2.43 -14.14 4.88
C GLU A 53 3.53 -14.67 3.95
N GLY A 54 4.31 -13.78 3.36
CA GLY A 54 5.37 -14.17 2.42
C GLY A 54 4.90 -14.43 1.01
N ASN A 55 3.62 -14.21 0.71
CA ASN A 55 3.08 -14.41 -0.63
C ASN A 55 3.20 -13.12 -1.45
N PHE A 56 4.40 -12.84 -1.93
CA PHE A 56 4.71 -11.61 -2.65
C PHE A 56 4.00 -11.53 -4.01
N ASN A 57 3.85 -12.66 -4.69
CA ASN A 57 3.17 -12.65 -5.99
C ASN A 57 1.71 -12.22 -5.85
N LYS A 58 1.01 -12.74 -4.85
CA LYS A 58 -0.37 -12.35 -4.58
C LYS A 58 -0.46 -10.90 -4.11
N ALA A 59 0.46 -10.48 -3.26
CA ALA A 59 0.52 -9.09 -2.79
C ALA A 59 0.70 -8.13 -3.96
N LYS A 60 1.63 -8.41 -4.88
CA LYS A 60 1.84 -7.57 -6.07
C LYS A 60 0.59 -7.52 -6.95
N GLU A 61 -0.05 -8.65 -7.16
CA GLU A 61 -1.29 -8.73 -7.96
C GLU A 61 -2.39 -7.85 -7.39
N ILE A 62 -2.54 -7.84 -6.06
CA ILE A 62 -3.56 -7.03 -5.37
C ILE A 62 -3.23 -5.55 -5.44
N ILE A 63 -1.95 -5.18 -5.25
CA ILE A 63 -1.50 -3.79 -5.20
C ILE A 63 -1.43 -3.15 -6.59
N GLU A 64 -1.15 -3.92 -7.64
CA GLU A 64 -0.91 -3.42 -9.00
C GLU A 64 -2.02 -2.49 -9.51
N PRO A 65 -3.33 -2.78 -9.32
CA PRO A 65 -4.37 -1.86 -9.80
C PRO A 65 -4.27 -0.46 -9.20
N ILE A 66 -3.84 -0.33 -7.94
CA ILE A 66 -3.61 0.99 -7.32
C ILE A 66 -2.49 1.71 -8.07
N ILE A 67 -1.40 1.00 -8.34
CA ILE A 67 -0.23 1.55 -9.03
C ILE A 67 -0.59 2.03 -10.44
N LEU A 68 -1.35 1.23 -11.18
CA LEU A 68 -1.70 1.55 -12.57
C LEU A 68 -2.69 2.72 -12.67
N GLN A 69 -3.49 2.96 -11.64
CA GLN A 69 -4.55 3.95 -11.66
C GLN A 69 -4.30 5.14 -10.74
N TYR A 70 -3.07 5.33 -10.24
CA TYR A 70 -2.81 6.33 -9.22
C TYR A 70 -3.21 7.75 -9.63
N GLN A 71 -3.14 8.07 -10.91
CA GLN A 71 -3.49 9.41 -11.40
C GLN A 71 -5.00 9.67 -11.42
N SER A 72 -5.81 8.61 -11.36
CA SER A 72 -7.27 8.67 -11.45
C SER A 72 -7.97 8.49 -10.12
N ILE A 73 -7.23 8.32 -9.03
CA ILE A 73 -7.79 8.06 -7.71
C ILE A 73 -7.46 9.21 -6.76
N PRO A 74 -8.36 9.48 -5.77
CA PRO A 74 -8.05 10.50 -4.76
C PRO A 74 -6.84 10.10 -3.93
N PHE A 75 -6.09 11.09 -3.46
CA PHE A 75 -4.94 10.82 -2.62
C PHE A 75 -5.38 10.34 -1.23
N VAL A 76 -4.79 9.23 -0.80
CA VAL A 76 -4.78 8.74 0.58
C VAL A 76 -3.37 8.31 0.93
N ARG A 77 -3.03 8.29 2.21
CA ARG A 77 -1.66 7.93 2.65
C ARG A 77 -1.26 6.53 2.18
N GLU A 78 -2.21 5.63 2.06
CA GLU A 78 -1.99 4.27 1.58
C GLU A 78 -1.46 4.23 0.14
N LEU A 79 -1.67 5.28 -0.64
CA LEU A 79 -1.07 5.37 -1.97
C LEU A 79 0.46 5.42 -1.87
N ILE A 80 0.99 6.22 -0.95
CA ILE A 80 2.44 6.27 -0.68
C ILE A 80 2.93 4.89 -0.28
N SER A 81 2.23 4.26 0.66
CA SER A 81 2.57 2.94 1.18
C SER A 81 2.52 1.86 0.10
N ALA A 82 1.57 1.95 -0.84
CA ALA A 82 1.45 1.01 -1.95
C ALA A 82 2.67 1.07 -2.87
N PHE A 83 3.12 2.28 -3.22
CA PHE A 83 4.33 2.43 -4.02
C PHE A 83 5.56 1.92 -3.27
N ASN A 84 5.67 2.24 -1.97
CA ASN A 84 6.77 1.74 -1.15
C ASN A 84 6.78 0.22 -1.06
N LEU A 85 5.63 -0.39 -0.82
CA LEU A 85 5.52 -1.86 -0.74
C LEU A 85 5.92 -2.52 -2.05
N MET A 86 5.49 -1.97 -3.18
CA MET A 86 5.90 -2.49 -4.48
C MET A 86 7.43 -2.41 -4.64
N GLY A 87 8.01 -1.31 -4.23
CA GLY A 87 9.47 -1.14 -4.24
C GLY A 87 10.18 -2.18 -3.40
N VAL A 88 9.69 -2.45 -2.19
CA VAL A 88 10.26 -3.46 -1.29
C VAL A 88 10.22 -4.85 -1.93
N MET A 89 9.08 -5.24 -2.48
CA MET A 89 8.92 -6.57 -3.07
C MET A 89 9.81 -6.76 -4.30
N LEU A 90 9.92 -5.72 -5.14
CA LEU A 90 10.78 -5.78 -6.32
C LEU A 90 12.26 -5.81 -5.93
N TYR A 91 12.63 -5.14 -4.85
CA TYR A 91 14.01 -5.20 -4.33
C TYR A 91 14.37 -6.64 -3.93
N TYR A 92 13.47 -7.34 -3.23
CA TYR A 92 13.69 -8.73 -2.86
C TYR A 92 13.75 -9.65 -4.08
N ASP A 93 13.05 -9.30 -5.16
CA ASP A 93 13.11 -10.06 -6.43
C ASP A 93 14.36 -9.76 -7.24
N GLY A 94 15.21 -8.82 -6.79
CA GLY A 94 16.42 -8.43 -7.51
C GLY A 94 16.18 -7.42 -8.63
N ALA A 95 14.96 -6.91 -8.78
CA ALA A 95 14.61 -5.90 -9.79
C ALA A 95 14.95 -4.49 -9.29
N ASN A 96 16.24 -4.20 -9.13
CA ASN A 96 16.71 -2.98 -8.46
C ASN A 96 16.29 -1.70 -9.16
N VAL A 97 16.30 -1.65 -10.49
CA VAL A 97 15.91 -0.45 -11.25
C VAL A 97 14.43 -0.14 -11.03
N SER A 98 13.56 -1.14 -11.16
CA SER A 98 12.12 -0.98 -10.94
C SER A 98 11.82 -0.63 -9.50
N SER A 99 12.49 -1.30 -8.55
CA SER A 99 12.34 -1.03 -7.12
C SER A 99 12.64 0.44 -6.81
N ARG A 100 13.74 0.95 -7.35
CA ARG A 100 14.15 2.34 -7.15
C ARG A 100 13.11 3.33 -7.70
N TYR A 101 12.54 3.05 -8.86
CA TYR A 101 11.47 3.87 -9.43
C TYR A 101 10.29 4.02 -8.46
N TYR A 102 9.87 2.92 -7.87
CA TYR A 102 8.72 2.94 -6.94
C TYR A 102 9.04 3.66 -5.64
N TYR A 103 10.25 3.52 -5.11
CA TYR A 103 10.68 4.28 -3.94
C TYR A 103 10.75 5.79 -4.22
N GLU A 104 11.24 6.18 -5.39
CA GLU A 104 11.28 7.58 -5.79
C GLU A 104 9.87 8.17 -5.89
N LYS A 105 8.92 7.40 -6.43
CA LYS A 105 7.52 7.83 -6.50
C LYS A 105 6.90 7.99 -5.11
N ALA A 106 7.13 7.04 -4.22
CA ALA A 106 6.64 7.13 -2.85
C ALA A 106 7.18 8.37 -2.15
N LEU A 107 8.47 8.63 -2.30
CA LEU A 107 9.12 9.82 -1.74
C LEU A 107 8.52 11.10 -2.31
N GLN A 108 8.32 11.16 -3.62
CA GLN A 108 7.72 12.31 -4.29
C GLN A 108 6.32 12.61 -3.75
N PHE A 109 5.47 11.59 -3.63
CA PHE A 109 4.11 11.77 -3.10
C PHE A 109 4.13 12.25 -1.65
N ALA A 110 5.03 11.70 -0.82
CA ALA A 110 5.15 12.12 0.57
C ALA A 110 5.54 13.60 0.67
N MET A 111 6.45 14.06 -0.18
CA MET A 111 6.86 15.46 -0.25
C MET A 111 5.71 16.36 -0.72
N GLU A 112 5.02 15.97 -1.79
CA GLU A 112 3.93 16.75 -2.38
C GLU A 112 2.75 16.94 -1.43
N HIS A 113 2.50 15.94 -0.57
CA HIS A 113 1.39 15.95 0.36
C HIS A 113 1.81 16.30 1.80
N GLU A 114 3.05 16.75 1.98
CA GLU A 114 3.59 17.19 3.28
C GLU A 114 3.45 16.13 4.38
N ASP A 115 3.55 14.86 4.03
CA ASP A 115 3.50 13.76 4.98
C ASP A 115 4.90 13.51 5.54
N VAL A 116 5.26 14.22 6.61
CA VAL A 116 6.61 14.19 7.19
C VAL A 116 7.01 12.79 7.64
N GLY A 117 6.09 12.04 8.22
CA GLY A 117 6.37 10.67 8.67
C GLY A 117 6.74 9.76 7.52
N HIS A 118 5.93 9.75 6.46
CA HIS A 118 6.21 8.98 5.26
C HIS A 118 7.44 9.49 4.53
N TYR A 119 7.62 10.81 4.47
CA TYR A 119 8.81 11.41 3.84
C TYR A 119 10.10 10.88 4.48
N CYS A 120 10.20 10.89 5.79
CA CYS A 120 11.39 10.42 6.49
C CYS A 120 11.62 8.93 6.24
N TYR A 121 10.55 8.13 6.30
CA TYR A 121 10.63 6.69 6.07
C TYR A 121 11.08 6.38 4.64
N GLU A 122 10.47 7.01 3.65
CA GLU A 122 10.79 6.79 2.25
C GLU A 122 12.20 7.30 1.88
N TYR A 123 12.59 8.44 2.45
CA TYR A 123 13.93 8.97 2.26
C TYR A 123 14.99 7.99 2.77
N ASN A 124 14.77 7.40 3.94
CA ASN A 124 15.70 6.41 4.48
C ASN A 124 15.78 5.17 3.59
N ASN A 125 14.66 4.67 3.12
CA ASN A 125 14.62 3.52 2.21
C ASN A 125 15.36 3.82 0.91
N PHE A 126 15.11 4.98 0.32
CA PHE A 126 15.77 5.42 -0.90
C PHE A 126 17.28 5.55 -0.70
N SER A 127 17.72 6.14 0.42
CA SER A 127 19.14 6.31 0.74
C SER A 127 19.85 4.97 0.88
N ILE A 128 19.22 3.99 1.52
CA ILE A 128 19.77 2.63 1.66
C ILE A 128 19.98 2.01 0.29
N MET A 129 19.01 2.15 -0.61
CA MET A 129 19.08 1.59 -1.96
C MET A 129 20.11 2.28 -2.86
N SER A 130 20.44 3.54 -2.56
CA SER A 130 21.37 4.33 -3.37
C SER A 130 22.83 4.03 -3.05
N VAL A 131 23.11 3.26 -2.00
CA VAL A 131 24.47 2.94 -1.57
C VAL A 131 25.07 1.76 -2.32
#